data_a901509ece3105fc1368fda644756487
#
_entry.id   a901509ece3105fc1368fda644756487
#
_cell.length_a   1.000
_cell.length_b   1.000
_cell.length_c   1.000
_cell.angle_alpha   90.00
_cell.angle_beta   90.00
_cell.angle_gamma   90.00
#
_symmetry.space_group_name_H-M   'P 1'
#
loop_
_entity.id
_entity.type
_entity.pdbx_description
1 polymer ?
#
loop_
_entity_poly.entity_id
_entity_poly.type
_entity_poly.pdbx_seq_one_letter_code
_entity_poly.pdbx_strand_id
1 'polypeptide(L)'
;QADIGNSIPTTYHARARDVYEEGALIFPAVKVQQDYENIEDIVRMCQLRIRVPDQWWGDYLAMMGAARIGERELVSLGEDVGWDRLERFASEFFDYSEARMVAALRAVPAGTAGHSSTHDPIPGTPEEGVKINVSVTVDPEAAMVDVDLRDNPDNMPCGLNLSEACSRTAAMVGVFNSIVHSVPKNAGSFRRINVQLREGCVVGIPQHPTSCSAATTNVADRVSNSVQASMAKISEFIGLAECGASSPPAAAVVSGINPETDKPYINQVFL
;
A
#
# COMPACT_ATOMS: atom_id res chain seq x y z
N GLN A 1 -4.93 7.55 12.21
CA GLN A 1 -4.27 6.41 12.89
C GLN A 1 -3.78 6.87 14.26
N ALA A 2 -4.53 6.56 15.28
CA ALA A 2 -4.18 7.02 16.61
C ALA A 2 -3.48 5.91 17.42
N ASP A 3 -4.13 4.79 17.64
CA ASP A 3 -3.62 3.68 18.48
C ASP A 3 -4.22 2.37 17.99
N ILE A 4 -3.42 1.32 17.85
CA ILE A 4 -3.95 -0.01 17.47
C ILE A 4 -4.57 -0.77 18.64
N GLY A 5 -4.38 -0.30 19.88
CA GLY A 5 -5.04 -0.86 21.05
C GLY A 5 -4.42 -2.15 21.61
N ASN A 6 -3.16 -2.46 21.29
CA ASN A 6 -2.43 -3.56 21.91
C ASN A 6 -1.80 -3.16 23.26
N SER A 7 -0.92 -4.01 23.81
CA SER A 7 -0.22 -3.74 25.08
C SER A 7 0.79 -2.59 25.01
N ILE A 8 1.22 -2.20 23.79
CA ILE A 8 2.19 -1.14 23.55
C ILE A 8 1.47 0.06 22.90
N PRO A 9 1.64 1.30 23.42
CA PRO A 9 1.08 2.49 22.80
C PRO A 9 1.76 2.75 21.44
N THR A 10 1.14 2.31 20.34
CA THR A 10 1.72 2.41 19.00
C THR A 10 0.64 2.44 17.92
N THR A 11 0.99 2.92 16.73
CA THR A 11 0.15 2.92 15.54
C THR A 11 0.38 1.69 14.65
N TYR A 12 1.48 0.96 14.84
CA TYR A 12 1.80 -0.30 14.17
C TYR A 12 2.75 -1.14 15.04
N HIS A 13 2.85 -2.44 14.77
CA HIS A 13 3.66 -3.36 15.57
C HIS A 13 4.45 -4.35 14.69
N ALA A 14 5.68 -3.98 14.30
CA ALA A 14 6.52 -4.80 13.43
C ALA A 14 6.86 -6.19 13.99
N ARG A 15 6.85 -6.36 15.33
CA ARG A 15 7.18 -7.61 16.02
C ARG A 15 5.97 -8.50 16.32
N ALA A 16 4.76 -8.04 16.00
CA ALA A 16 3.56 -8.87 16.17
C ALA A 16 3.62 -10.08 15.24
N ARG A 17 3.41 -11.26 15.77
CA ARG A 17 3.45 -12.52 15.01
C ARG A 17 2.20 -12.69 14.15
N ASP A 18 1.08 -12.21 14.67
CA ASP A 18 -0.24 -12.35 14.08
C ASP A 18 -1.14 -11.14 14.42
N VAL A 19 -2.33 -11.11 13.83
CA VAL A 19 -3.32 -10.04 14.03
C VAL A 19 -3.82 -9.92 15.47
N TYR A 20 -3.75 -10.99 16.25
CA TYR A 20 -4.18 -10.97 17.65
C TYR A 20 -3.15 -10.25 18.53
N GLU A 21 -1.86 -10.47 18.26
CA GLU A 21 -0.78 -9.72 18.89
C GLU A 21 -0.71 -8.26 18.42
N GLU A 22 -1.07 -7.96 17.17
CA GLU A 22 -1.25 -6.56 16.73
C GLU A 22 -2.30 -5.85 17.60
N GLY A 23 -3.38 -6.56 17.93
CA GLY A 23 -4.46 -6.05 18.77
C GLY A 23 -5.36 -5.03 18.09
N ALA A 24 -5.17 -4.74 16.81
CA ALA A 24 -6.04 -3.85 16.07
C ALA A 24 -7.48 -4.38 15.99
N LEU A 25 -8.47 -3.50 16.12
CA LEU A 25 -9.86 -3.87 15.89
C LEU A 25 -10.09 -4.02 14.39
N ILE A 26 -10.52 -5.22 13.98
CA ILE A 26 -10.77 -5.54 12.58
C ILE A 26 -12.25 -5.31 12.25
N PHE A 27 -12.52 -4.48 11.24
CA PHE A 27 -13.85 -4.22 10.72
C PHE A 27 -14.07 -4.94 9.39
N PRO A 28 -14.90 -5.99 9.34
CA PRO A 28 -15.21 -6.70 8.11
C PRO A 28 -16.33 -5.98 7.32
N ALA A 29 -16.06 -4.78 6.81
CA ALA A 29 -17.04 -3.98 6.05
C ALA A 29 -18.35 -3.70 6.82
N VAL A 30 -18.25 -3.15 8.03
CA VAL A 30 -19.41 -2.74 8.83
C VAL A 30 -19.91 -1.34 8.45
N LYS A 31 -21.22 -1.12 8.55
CA LYS A 31 -21.78 0.23 8.46
C LYS A 31 -21.37 1.01 9.71
N VAL A 32 -20.79 2.18 9.51
CA VAL A 32 -20.45 3.12 10.61
C VAL A 32 -21.45 4.27 10.72
N GLN A 33 -22.18 4.51 9.64
CA GLN A 33 -23.29 5.47 9.58
C GLN A 33 -24.47 4.87 8.84
N GLN A 34 -25.67 5.34 9.17
CA GLN A 34 -26.90 5.12 8.44
C GLN A 34 -27.66 6.44 8.34
N ASP A 35 -28.12 6.79 7.14
CA ASP A 35 -28.80 8.05 6.86
C ASP A 35 -28.03 9.29 7.36
N TYR A 36 -26.69 9.24 7.18
CA TYR A 36 -25.71 10.23 7.64
C TYR A 36 -25.57 10.37 9.16
N GLU A 37 -26.25 9.55 9.95
CA GLU A 37 -26.12 9.50 11.41
C GLU A 37 -25.19 8.37 11.85
N ASN A 38 -24.41 8.60 12.90
CA ASN A 38 -23.48 7.62 13.42
C ASN A 38 -24.22 6.42 14.04
N ILE A 39 -23.68 5.23 13.85
CA ILE A 39 -24.09 4.05 14.63
C ILE A 39 -23.31 4.10 15.94
N GLU A 40 -23.95 4.62 16.98
CA GLU A 40 -23.35 4.93 18.28
C GLU A 40 -22.65 3.71 18.94
N ASP A 41 -23.14 2.50 18.71
CA ASP A 41 -22.51 1.29 19.24
C ASP A 41 -21.12 1.07 18.65
N ILE A 42 -20.94 1.34 17.35
CA ILE A 42 -19.64 1.25 16.67
C ILE A 42 -18.69 2.32 17.19
N VAL A 43 -19.19 3.56 17.34
CA VAL A 43 -18.40 4.69 17.87
C VAL A 43 -17.90 4.37 19.27
N ARG A 44 -18.79 3.93 20.17
CA ARG A 44 -18.42 3.56 21.56
C ARG A 44 -17.40 2.41 21.59
N MET A 45 -17.58 1.39 20.76
CA MET A 45 -16.65 0.28 20.67
C MET A 45 -15.25 0.74 20.25
N CYS A 46 -15.14 1.62 19.26
CA CYS A 46 -13.87 2.18 18.81
C CYS A 46 -13.20 3.04 19.88
N GLN A 47 -13.96 3.94 20.50
CA GLN A 47 -13.44 4.85 21.54
C GLN A 47 -12.95 4.09 22.77
N LEU A 48 -13.66 3.02 23.16
CA LEU A 48 -13.28 2.21 24.31
C LEU A 48 -12.02 1.36 24.04
N ARG A 49 -11.77 1.03 22.79
CA ARG A 49 -10.67 0.15 22.40
C ARG A 49 -9.30 0.84 22.43
N ILE A 50 -9.24 2.14 22.25
CA ILE A 50 -8.00 2.91 22.06
C ILE A 50 -7.74 3.90 23.20
N ARG A 51 -6.46 4.24 23.42
CA ARG A 51 -6.01 5.13 24.51
C ARG A 51 -6.22 6.61 24.23
N VAL A 52 -6.41 6.98 22.98
CA VAL A 52 -6.52 8.37 22.50
C VAL A 52 -7.84 8.59 21.75
N PRO A 53 -8.99 8.42 22.43
CA PRO A 53 -10.30 8.45 21.79
C PRO A 53 -10.62 9.80 21.15
N ASP A 54 -10.17 10.92 21.71
CA ASP A 54 -10.36 12.25 21.12
C ASP A 54 -9.62 12.40 19.79
N GLN A 55 -8.41 11.89 19.71
CA GLN A 55 -7.60 11.89 18.47
C GLN A 55 -8.23 11.00 17.42
N TRP A 56 -8.65 9.79 17.80
CA TRP A 56 -9.38 8.90 16.90
C TRP A 56 -10.67 9.53 16.38
N TRP A 57 -11.41 10.21 17.24
CA TRP A 57 -12.65 10.89 16.86
C TRP A 57 -12.41 11.95 15.78
N GLY A 58 -11.32 12.72 15.90
CA GLY A 58 -10.92 13.68 14.87
C GLY A 58 -10.64 13.02 13.52
N ASP A 59 -9.90 11.91 13.51
CA ASP A 59 -9.62 11.12 12.31
C ASP A 59 -10.90 10.55 11.69
N TYR A 60 -11.80 10.02 12.53
CA TYR A 60 -13.10 9.49 12.09
C TYR A 60 -13.94 10.58 11.40
N LEU A 61 -14.06 11.74 12.03
CA LEU A 61 -14.81 12.88 11.45
C LEU A 61 -14.18 13.35 10.13
N ALA A 62 -12.87 13.36 10.03
CA ALA A 62 -12.16 13.72 8.80
C ALA A 62 -12.46 12.74 7.67
N MET A 63 -12.47 11.42 7.94
CA MET A 63 -12.84 10.40 6.95
C MET A 63 -14.29 10.55 6.49
N MET A 64 -15.22 10.76 7.43
CA MET A 64 -16.64 10.96 7.09
C MET A 64 -16.85 12.26 6.30
N GLY A 65 -16.16 13.34 6.68
CA GLY A 65 -16.17 14.60 5.95
C GLY A 65 -15.66 14.46 4.53
N ALA A 66 -14.55 13.74 4.33
CA ALA A 66 -13.99 13.48 3.01
C ALA A 66 -14.96 12.69 2.12
N ALA A 67 -15.60 11.64 2.66
CA ALA A 67 -16.58 10.86 1.92
C ALA A 67 -17.79 11.70 1.48
N ARG A 68 -18.32 12.55 2.39
CA ARG A 68 -19.46 13.45 2.08
C ARG A 68 -19.11 14.53 1.06
N ILE A 69 -17.90 15.07 1.13
CA ILE A 69 -17.43 16.04 0.13
C ILE A 69 -17.32 15.34 -1.24
N GLY A 70 -16.72 14.15 -1.28
CA GLY A 70 -16.60 13.37 -2.52
C GLY A 70 -17.95 13.04 -3.15
N GLU A 71 -18.93 12.62 -2.34
CA GLU A 71 -20.31 12.38 -2.79
C GLU A 71 -20.92 13.65 -3.40
N ARG A 72 -20.88 14.77 -2.68
CA ARG A 72 -21.46 16.03 -3.13
C ARG A 72 -20.83 16.52 -4.44
N GLU A 73 -19.51 16.50 -4.54
CA GLU A 73 -18.79 16.95 -5.73
C GLU A 73 -19.07 16.04 -6.93
N LEU A 74 -19.18 14.71 -6.70
CA LEU A 74 -19.54 13.79 -7.77
C LEU A 74 -20.98 13.98 -8.24
N VAL A 75 -21.93 14.19 -7.32
CA VAL A 75 -23.33 14.49 -7.68
C VAL A 75 -23.41 15.77 -8.49
N SER A 76 -22.77 16.85 -8.02
CA SER A 76 -22.73 18.13 -8.75
C SER A 76 -22.14 17.96 -10.16
N LEU A 77 -21.05 17.23 -10.29
CA LEU A 77 -20.46 16.95 -11.60
C LEU A 77 -21.40 16.14 -12.50
N GLY A 78 -22.08 15.11 -11.94
CA GLY A 78 -23.04 14.30 -12.68
C GLY A 78 -24.26 15.10 -13.17
N GLU A 79 -24.74 16.07 -12.36
CA GLU A 79 -25.80 16.99 -12.73
C GLU A 79 -25.36 17.99 -13.83
N ASP A 80 -24.14 18.50 -13.73
CA ASP A 80 -23.58 19.47 -14.67
C ASP A 80 -23.29 18.87 -16.06
N VAL A 81 -22.70 17.66 -16.10
CA VAL A 81 -22.25 17.05 -17.37
C VAL A 81 -23.19 15.96 -17.89
N GLY A 82 -24.06 15.42 -17.03
CA GLY A 82 -24.94 14.26 -17.29
C GLY A 82 -24.26 12.91 -16.93
N TRP A 83 -24.98 12.07 -16.19
CA TRP A 83 -24.49 10.79 -15.68
C TRP A 83 -24.01 9.83 -16.79
N ASP A 84 -24.79 9.66 -17.87
CA ASP A 84 -24.41 8.82 -19.01
C ASP A 84 -23.12 9.29 -19.67
N ARG A 85 -22.89 10.61 -19.69
CA ARG A 85 -21.68 11.19 -20.26
C ARG A 85 -20.49 10.99 -19.34
N LEU A 86 -20.70 11.09 -18.04
CA LEU A 86 -19.66 10.85 -17.03
C LEU A 86 -19.20 9.39 -17.04
N GLU A 87 -20.12 8.43 -17.10
CA GLU A 87 -19.81 7.01 -17.20
C GLU A 87 -19.02 6.68 -18.47
N ARG A 88 -19.47 7.20 -19.61
CA ARG A 88 -18.77 7.02 -20.89
C ARG A 88 -17.37 7.63 -20.85
N PHE A 89 -17.23 8.84 -20.29
CA PHE A 89 -15.92 9.49 -20.13
C PHE A 89 -14.96 8.63 -19.29
N ALA A 90 -15.42 8.05 -18.20
CA ALA A 90 -14.59 7.16 -17.37
C ALA A 90 -14.08 5.96 -18.18
N SER A 91 -14.95 5.31 -18.95
CA SER A 91 -14.56 4.19 -19.84
C SER A 91 -13.56 4.61 -20.90
N GLU A 92 -13.85 5.69 -21.63
CA GLU A 92 -12.96 6.23 -22.67
C GLU A 92 -11.60 6.66 -22.11
N PHE A 93 -11.59 7.18 -20.86
CA PHE A 93 -10.35 7.56 -20.20
C PHE A 93 -9.49 6.35 -19.81
N PHE A 94 -10.10 5.24 -19.43
CA PHE A 94 -9.37 3.99 -19.23
C PHE A 94 -8.76 3.45 -20.52
N ASP A 95 -9.49 3.47 -21.61
CA ASP A 95 -8.99 3.04 -22.93
C ASP A 95 -7.88 3.95 -23.46
N TYR A 96 -8.01 5.27 -23.26
CA TYR A 96 -6.93 6.22 -23.52
C TYR A 96 -5.68 5.92 -22.68
N SER A 97 -5.86 5.63 -21.39
CA SER A 97 -4.75 5.34 -20.48
C SER A 97 -4.05 4.02 -20.84
N GLU A 98 -4.81 3.02 -21.25
CA GLU A 98 -4.26 1.77 -21.78
C GLU A 98 -3.46 1.99 -23.07
N ALA A 99 -4.00 2.77 -24.01
CA ALA A 99 -3.30 3.10 -25.26
C ALA A 99 -1.98 3.85 -24.99
N ARG A 100 -1.96 4.76 -24.01
CA ARG A 100 -0.74 5.46 -23.57
C ARG A 100 0.29 4.49 -22.98
N MET A 101 -0.17 3.53 -22.17
CA MET A 101 0.69 2.49 -21.60
C MET A 101 1.27 1.57 -22.67
N VAL A 102 0.44 1.14 -23.63
CA VAL A 102 0.88 0.35 -24.79
C VAL A 102 1.98 1.08 -25.57
N ALA A 103 1.80 2.36 -25.86
CA ALA A 103 2.81 3.15 -26.54
C ALA A 103 4.11 3.27 -25.76
N ALA A 104 4.03 3.46 -24.45
CA ALA A 104 5.19 3.51 -23.57
C ALA A 104 5.97 2.19 -23.53
N LEU A 105 5.26 1.06 -23.40
CA LEU A 105 5.90 -0.28 -23.33
C LEU A 105 6.53 -0.71 -24.65
N ARG A 106 5.94 -0.35 -25.79
CA ARG A 106 6.52 -0.62 -27.11
C ARG A 106 7.83 0.12 -27.37
N ALA A 107 8.12 1.17 -26.60
CA ALA A 107 9.37 1.91 -26.67
C ALA A 107 10.48 1.34 -25.77
N VAL A 108 10.16 0.36 -24.91
CA VAL A 108 11.09 -0.30 -24.01
C VAL A 108 11.63 -1.55 -24.70
N PRO A 109 12.93 -1.88 -24.60
CA PRO A 109 13.48 -3.13 -25.12
C PRO A 109 12.83 -4.35 -24.47
N ALA A 110 12.72 -5.45 -25.24
CA ALA A 110 12.36 -6.75 -24.67
C ALA A 110 13.47 -7.26 -23.75
N GLY A 111 13.08 -7.85 -22.63
CA GLY A 111 14.07 -8.42 -21.73
C GLY A 111 13.48 -8.92 -20.42
N THR A 112 14.28 -9.73 -19.73
CA THR A 112 13.98 -10.20 -18.36
C THR A 112 15.17 -9.89 -17.48
N ALA A 113 14.92 -9.28 -16.33
CA ALA A 113 15.93 -9.01 -15.32
C ALA A 113 15.37 -9.16 -13.93
N GLY A 114 16.21 -9.48 -12.96
CA GLY A 114 15.85 -9.59 -11.56
C GLY A 114 16.75 -8.75 -10.65
N HIS A 115 16.20 -8.39 -9.52
CA HIS A 115 16.92 -7.75 -8.43
C HIS A 115 16.45 -8.32 -7.08
N SER A 116 17.36 -8.30 -6.11
CA SER A 116 17.07 -8.70 -4.73
C SER A 116 17.55 -7.62 -3.79
N SER A 117 16.73 -7.31 -2.81
CA SER A 117 17.10 -6.46 -1.67
C SER A 117 16.87 -7.22 -0.36
N THR A 118 17.41 -6.74 0.74
CA THR A 118 17.28 -7.41 2.04
C THR A 118 16.79 -6.42 3.08
N HIS A 119 15.75 -6.79 3.81
CA HIS A 119 15.34 -6.08 5.02
C HIS A 119 16.17 -6.59 6.19
N ASP A 120 16.67 -5.67 7.02
CA ASP A 120 17.41 -6.03 8.22
C ASP A 120 16.62 -6.96 9.15
N PRO A 121 17.29 -7.84 9.89
CA PRO A 121 16.59 -8.78 10.76
C PRO A 121 15.85 -8.08 11.90
N ILE A 122 14.67 -8.60 12.20
CA ILE A 122 13.89 -8.26 13.39
C ILE A 122 13.47 -9.57 14.09
N PRO A 123 13.00 -9.52 15.34
CA PRO A 123 12.45 -10.72 15.97
C PRO A 123 11.37 -11.39 15.12
N GLY A 124 11.53 -12.68 14.84
CA GLY A 124 10.66 -13.47 13.98
C GLY A 124 11.14 -13.63 12.54
N THR A 125 12.29 -13.03 12.18
CA THR A 125 12.93 -13.22 10.87
C THR A 125 14.26 -13.98 11.00
N PRO A 126 14.82 -14.50 9.88
CA PRO A 126 16.18 -15.04 9.85
C PRO A 126 17.24 -14.01 10.29
N GLU A 127 18.39 -14.47 10.79
CA GLU A 127 19.51 -13.60 11.24
C GLU A 127 20.11 -12.77 10.08
N GLU A 128 20.07 -13.30 8.88
CA GLU A 128 20.49 -12.62 7.66
C GLU A 128 19.45 -11.60 7.13
N GLY A 129 18.32 -11.50 7.77
CA GLY A 129 17.21 -10.62 7.36
C GLY A 129 16.24 -11.29 6.37
N VAL A 130 15.34 -10.48 5.82
CA VAL A 130 14.31 -10.93 4.88
C VAL A 130 14.72 -10.54 3.47
N LYS A 131 15.06 -11.53 2.67
CA LYS A 131 15.39 -11.33 1.25
C LYS A 131 14.11 -11.13 0.45
N ILE A 132 14.06 -10.06 -0.34
CA ILE A 132 12.98 -9.71 -1.24
C ILE A 132 13.49 -9.86 -2.68
N ASN A 133 12.93 -10.82 -3.40
CA ASN A 133 13.26 -11.13 -4.78
C ASN A 133 12.21 -10.58 -5.73
N VAL A 134 12.63 -9.98 -6.81
CA VAL A 134 11.78 -9.47 -7.88
C VAL A 134 12.34 -9.91 -9.23
N SER A 135 11.48 -10.38 -10.11
CA SER A 135 11.80 -10.59 -11.52
C SER A 135 10.83 -9.79 -12.39
N VAL A 136 11.37 -9.07 -13.38
CA VAL A 136 10.58 -8.27 -14.31
C VAL A 136 10.85 -8.74 -15.73
N THR A 137 9.78 -8.97 -16.49
CA THR A 137 9.84 -9.26 -17.92
C THR A 137 9.06 -8.20 -18.69
N VAL A 138 9.70 -7.59 -19.68
CA VAL A 138 9.06 -6.65 -20.61
C VAL A 138 8.89 -7.31 -21.96
N ASP A 139 7.65 -7.36 -22.44
CA ASP A 139 7.28 -7.81 -23.79
C ASP A 139 6.69 -6.61 -24.57
N PRO A 140 7.50 -5.93 -25.40
CA PRO A 140 7.02 -4.80 -26.20
C PRO A 140 6.07 -5.20 -27.34
N GLU A 141 6.10 -6.46 -27.83
CA GLU A 141 5.18 -6.92 -28.88
C GLU A 141 3.79 -7.07 -28.32
N ALA A 142 3.63 -7.75 -27.18
CA ALA A 142 2.39 -7.87 -26.45
C ALA A 142 2.03 -6.56 -25.72
N ALA A 143 2.97 -5.64 -25.57
CA ALA A 143 2.88 -4.43 -24.73
C ALA A 143 2.48 -4.77 -23.29
N MET A 144 3.21 -5.70 -22.68
CA MET A 144 2.99 -6.21 -21.32
C MET A 144 4.26 -6.10 -20.47
N VAL A 145 4.05 -5.92 -19.17
CA VAL A 145 5.09 -6.10 -18.14
C VAL A 145 4.60 -7.16 -17.16
N ASP A 146 5.40 -8.20 -16.98
CA ASP A 146 5.21 -9.19 -15.94
C ASP A 146 6.16 -8.93 -14.78
N VAL A 147 5.63 -8.83 -13.57
CA VAL A 147 6.40 -8.74 -12.32
C VAL A 147 6.14 -10.02 -11.51
N ASP A 148 7.16 -10.84 -11.37
CA ASP A 148 7.08 -12.09 -10.62
C ASP A 148 7.67 -11.90 -9.21
N LEU A 149 6.82 -12.09 -8.19
CA LEU A 149 7.14 -12.01 -6.78
C LEU A 149 7.03 -13.38 -6.07
N ARG A 150 6.82 -14.47 -6.81
CA ARG A 150 6.57 -15.81 -6.24
C ARG A 150 7.81 -16.43 -5.60
N ASP A 151 9.01 -16.03 -6.04
CA ASP A 151 10.29 -16.50 -5.46
C ASP A 151 10.68 -15.65 -4.24
N ASN A 152 9.79 -15.59 -3.25
CA ASN A 152 10.02 -14.94 -1.97
C ASN A 152 9.79 -15.93 -0.83
N PRO A 153 10.39 -15.70 0.37
CA PRO A 153 10.19 -16.58 1.52
C PRO A 153 8.72 -16.74 1.92
N ASP A 154 8.41 -17.80 2.64
CA ASP A 154 7.10 -18.00 3.23
C ASP A 154 6.80 -16.96 4.31
N ASN A 155 5.54 -16.85 4.72
CA ASN A 155 5.10 -15.98 5.80
C ASN A 155 5.95 -16.15 7.06
N MET A 156 6.27 -15.04 7.68
CA MET A 156 7.09 -14.98 8.89
C MET A 156 6.27 -14.54 10.11
N PRO A 157 6.61 -15.00 11.32
CA PRO A 157 5.93 -14.61 12.55
C PRO A 157 6.37 -13.18 12.99
N CYS A 158 6.08 -12.20 12.16
CA CYS A 158 6.36 -10.78 12.39
C CYS A 158 5.49 -9.90 11.47
N GLY A 159 5.45 -8.60 11.70
CA GLY A 159 4.65 -7.64 10.95
C GLY A 159 5.19 -7.23 9.57
N LEU A 160 6.15 -7.97 9.00
CA LEU A 160 6.75 -7.66 7.71
C LEU A 160 6.11 -8.39 6.52
N ASN A 161 5.01 -9.10 6.70
CA ASN A 161 4.33 -9.76 5.60
C ASN A 161 3.49 -8.74 4.82
N LEU A 162 3.79 -8.57 3.54
CA LEU A 162 3.15 -7.58 2.68
C LEU A 162 1.84 -8.14 2.12
N SER A 163 0.73 -7.47 2.37
CA SER A 163 -0.59 -7.90 1.90
C SER A 163 -0.67 -7.95 0.37
N GLU A 164 -1.61 -8.73 -0.18
CA GLU A 164 -1.82 -8.85 -1.63
C GLU A 164 -1.96 -7.48 -2.30
N ALA A 165 -2.82 -6.62 -1.76
CA ALA A 165 -3.06 -5.29 -2.31
C ALA A 165 -1.77 -4.45 -2.33
N CYS A 166 -0.97 -4.49 -1.25
CA CYS A 166 0.28 -3.76 -1.16
C CYS A 166 1.37 -4.37 -2.06
N SER A 167 1.44 -5.70 -2.19
CA SER A 167 2.38 -6.37 -3.08
C SER A 167 2.14 -5.98 -4.54
N ARG A 168 0.88 -6.01 -5.00
CA ARG A 168 0.48 -5.56 -6.34
C ARG A 168 0.79 -4.08 -6.55
N THR A 169 0.40 -3.23 -5.60
CA THR A 169 0.62 -1.78 -5.70
C THR A 169 2.10 -1.44 -5.73
N ALA A 170 2.92 -2.03 -4.88
CA ALA A 170 4.36 -1.80 -4.85
C ALA A 170 5.03 -2.18 -6.17
N ALA A 171 4.65 -3.32 -6.76
CA ALA A 171 5.14 -3.73 -8.07
C ALA A 171 4.74 -2.72 -9.16
N MET A 172 3.47 -2.31 -9.20
CA MET A 172 2.97 -1.31 -10.16
C MET A 172 3.66 0.04 -10.00
N VAL A 173 3.89 0.50 -8.77
CA VAL A 173 4.63 1.75 -8.50
C VAL A 173 6.03 1.67 -9.10
N GLY A 174 6.74 0.56 -8.90
CA GLY A 174 8.07 0.36 -9.49
C GLY A 174 8.06 0.45 -11.03
N VAL A 175 7.06 -0.15 -11.69
CA VAL A 175 6.89 -0.06 -13.15
C VAL A 175 6.61 1.38 -13.58
N PHE A 176 5.65 2.06 -12.93
CA PHE A 176 5.28 3.44 -13.31
C PHE A 176 6.38 4.46 -13.05
N ASN A 177 7.22 4.23 -12.04
CA ASN A 177 8.39 5.07 -11.80
C ASN A 177 9.50 4.86 -12.85
N SER A 178 9.48 3.74 -13.56
CA SER A 178 10.49 3.36 -14.55
C SER A 178 10.13 3.75 -15.98
N ILE A 179 8.87 4.09 -16.25
CA ILE A 179 8.39 4.46 -17.59
C ILE A 179 8.08 5.96 -17.68
N VAL A 180 7.70 6.39 -18.88
CA VAL A 180 7.35 7.79 -19.15
C VAL A 180 6.23 8.29 -18.20
N HIS A 181 6.49 9.40 -17.53
CA HIS A 181 5.61 9.98 -16.50
C HIS A 181 4.21 10.40 -16.99
N SER A 182 4.04 10.57 -18.31
CA SER A 182 2.77 11.02 -18.92
C SER A 182 1.71 9.94 -19.09
N VAL A 183 2.00 8.69 -18.69
CA VAL A 183 1.00 7.60 -18.65
C VAL A 183 0.10 7.80 -17.45
N PRO A 184 -1.24 7.96 -17.62
CA PRO A 184 -2.15 8.07 -16.49
C PRO A 184 -2.20 6.78 -15.68
N LYS A 185 -2.16 6.90 -14.36
CA LYS A 185 -2.12 5.78 -13.41
C LYS A 185 -3.54 5.43 -12.98
N ASN A 186 -4.20 4.55 -13.71
CA ASN A 186 -5.57 4.10 -13.43
C ASN A 186 -5.82 2.68 -13.95
N ALA A 187 -7.04 2.18 -13.77
CA ALA A 187 -7.42 0.83 -14.16
C ALA A 187 -7.15 0.51 -15.64
N GLY A 188 -7.15 1.51 -16.54
CA GLY A 188 -6.82 1.31 -17.95
C GLY A 188 -5.35 0.94 -18.15
N SER A 189 -4.42 1.73 -17.64
CA SER A 189 -2.98 1.45 -17.75
C SER A 189 -2.57 0.19 -16.96
N PHE A 190 -3.26 -0.12 -15.85
CA PHE A 190 -2.99 -1.33 -15.04
C PHE A 190 -3.26 -2.63 -15.79
N ARG A 191 -4.12 -2.63 -16.85
CA ARG A 191 -4.37 -3.80 -17.71
C ARG A 191 -3.10 -4.34 -18.38
N ARG A 192 -2.02 -3.55 -18.44
CA ARG A 192 -0.76 -3.87 -19.10
C ARG A 192 0.36 -4.28 -18.13
N ILE A 193 0.00 -4.48 -16.85
CA ILE A 193 0.91 -4.95 -15.81
C ILE A 193 0.32 -6.21 -15.18
N ASN A 194 1.02 -7.32 -15.32
CA ASN A 194 0.66 -8.56 -14.66
C ASN A 194 1.59 -8.78 -13.46
N VAL A 195 1.02 -8.94 -12.25
CA VAL A 195 1.78 -9.19 -11.03
C VAL A 195 1.47 -10.60 -10.55
N GLN A 196 2.49 -11.44 -10.57
CA GLN A 196 2.39 -12.85 -10.17
C GLN A 196 2.73 -12.99 -8.69
N LEU A 197 1.78 -13.47 -7.91
CA LEU A 197 1.88 -13.64 -6.46
C LEU A 197 1.71 -15.11 -6.08
N ARG A 198 2.18 -15.46 -4.88
CA ARG A 198 2.04 -16.79 -4.28
C ARG A 198 1.34 -16.67 -2.91
N GLU A 199 0.44 -17.60 -2.63
CA GLU A 199 -0.15 -17.74 -1.29
C GLU A 199 0.89 -18.16 -0.25
N GLY A 200 0.69 -17.71 0.98
CA GLY A 200 1.59 -17.99 2.08
C GLY A 200 2.98 -17.36 1.96
N CYS A 201 3.13 -16.31 1.14
CA CYS A 201 4.39 -15.65 0.85
C CYS A 201 4.51 -14.33 1.61
N VAL A 202 5.73 -13.98 2.08
CA VAL A 202 6.00 -12.72 2.78
C VAL A 202 5.76 -11.49 1.89
N VAL A 203 5.99 -11.62 0.57
CA VAL A 203 5.60 -10.64 -0.46
C VAL A 203 4.68 -11.36 -1.43
N GLY A 204 3.38 -11.31 -1.21
CA GLY A 204 2.44 -12.10 -1.98
C GLY A 204 1.04 -12.02 -1.42
N ILE A 205 0.49 -13.17 -1.04
CA ILE A 205 -0.84 -13.31 -0.43
C ILE A 205 -0.65 -13.96 0.96
N PRO A 206 -0.33 -13.17 2.00
CA PRO A 206 -0.19 -13.68 3.36
C PRO A 206 -1.47 -14.37 3.83
N GLN A 207 -1.31 -15.48 4.53
CA GLN A 207 -2.44 -16.23 5.07
C GLN A 207 -2.81 -15.72 6.48
N HIS A 208 -4.12 -15.54 6.72
CA HIS A 208 -4.62 -15.26 8.06
C HIS A 208 -4.20 -16.36 9.04
N PRO A 209 -3.77 -16.03 10.26
CA PRO A 209 -3.82 -14.73 10.93
C PRO A 209 -2.50 -13.92 10.87
N THR A 210 -1.63 -14.16 9.92
CA THR A 210 -0.31 -13.54 9.82
C THR A 210 -0.37 -12.00 9.90
N SER A 211 0.54 -11.40 10.68
CA SER A 211 0.64 -9.95 10.81
C SER A 211 1.21 -9.27 9.56
N CYS A 212 0.58 -8.16 9.16
CA CYS A 212 1.02 -7.29 8.05
C CYS A 212 1.29 -5.84 8.53
N SER A 213 1.49 -5.65 9.82
CA SER A 213 1.38 -4.35 10.50
C SER A 213 2.35 -3.27 9.98
N ALA A 214 3.59 -3.65 9.62
CA ALA A 214 4.64 -2.70 9.26
C ALA A 214 5.12 -2.83 7.80
N ALA A 215 4.64 -3.82 7.06
CA ALA A 215 5.19 -4.15 5.75
C ALA A 215 4.96 -3.07 4.69
N THR A 216 3.85 -2.33 4.77
CA THR A 216 3.53 -1.24 3.83
C THR A 216 4.60 -0.15 3.82
N THR A 217 5.23 0.12 4.97
CA THR A 217 6.31 1.11 5.08
C THR A 217 7.70 0.51 4.93
N ASN A 218 7.88 -0.78 5.24
CA ASN A 218 9.21 -1.38 5.35
C ASN A 218 9.56 -2.34 4.20
N VAL A 219 8.57 -2.97 3.58
CA VAL A 219 8.76 -3.99 2.54
C VAL A 219 8.30 -3.51 1.17
N ALA A 220 7.22 -2.73 1.10
CA ALA A 220 6.69 -2.22 -0.17
C ALA A 220 7.72 -1.37 -0.93
N ASP A 221 8.48 -0.53 -0.23
CA ASP A 221 9.54 0.28 -0.85
C ASP A 221 10.63 -0.58 -1.47
N ARG A 222 11.01 -1.68 -0.80
CA ARG A 222 11.99 -2.64 -1.33
C ARG A 222 11.50 -3.33 -2.60
N VAL A 223 10.22 -3.67 -2.65
CA VAL A 223 9.60 -4.23 -3.86
C VAL A 223 9.65 -3.20 -4.99
N SER A 224 9.19 -1.97 -4.75
CA SER A 224 9.18 -0.89 -5.74
C SER A 224 10.58 -0.59 -6.27
N ASN A 225 11.56 -0.46 -5.37
CA ASN A 225 12.97 -0.21 -5.73
C ASN A 225 13.57 -1.39 -6.50
N SER A 226 13.26 -2.64 -6.12
CA SER A 226 13.76 -3.82 -6.82
C SER A 226 13.15 -3.96 -8.22
N VAL A 227 11.89 -3.55 -8.42
CA VAL A 227 11.30 -3.44 -9.77
C VAL A 227 12.04 -2.40 -10.60
N GLN A 228 12.28 -1.20 -10.06
CA GLN A 228 13.03 -0.14 -10.76
C GLN A 228 14.45 -0.57 -11.11
N ALA A 229 15.16 -1.22 -10.17
CA ALA A 229 16.50 -1.76 -10.40
C ALA A 229 16.51 -2.87 -11.46
N SER A 230 15.45 -3.69 -11.54
CA SER A 230 15.28 -4.70 -12.58
C SER A 230 15.04 -4.05 -13.94
N MET A 231 14.17 -3.05 -14.01
CA MET A 231 13.91 -2.26 -15.22
C MET A 231 15.17 -1.58 -15.75
N ALA A 232 16.01 -1.01 -14.86
CA ALA A 232 17.27 -0.38 -15.22
C ALA A 232 18.30 -1.37 -15.83
N LYS A 233 18.20 -2.67 -15.55
CA LYS A 233 19.03 -3.70 -16.19
C LYS A 233 18.53 -4.10 -17.59
N ILE A 234 17.25 -3.85 -17.88
CA ILE A 234 16.66 -4.09 -19.21
C ILE A 234 16.99 -2.97 -20.18
N SER A 235 17.04 -1.72 -19.69
CA SER A 235 17.38 -0.56 -20.53
C SER A 235 18.15 0.49 -19.72
N GLU A 236 19.19 1.07 -20.36
CA GLU A 236 20.06 2.09 -19.74
C GLU A 236 19.33 3.40 -19.39
N PHE A 237 18.15 3.67 -19.97
CA PHE A 237 17.43 4.94 -19.82
C PHE A 237 16.12 4.82 -19.06
N ILE A 238 15.85 3.67 -18.46
CA ILE A 238 14.63 3.42 -17.68
C ILE A 238 14.99 2.87 -16.30
N GLY A 239 14.06 3.03 -15.37
CA GLY A 239 14.28 2.67 -13.98
C GLY A 239 15.15 3.68 -13.25
N LEU A 240 15.32 3.46 -11.97
CA LEU A 240 16.22 4.23 -11.13
C LEU A 240 17.25 3.28 -10.52
N ALA A 241 18.47 3.74 -10.34
CA ALA A 241 19.38 3.09 -9.40
C ALA A 241 18.67 3.09 -8.02
N GLU A 242 18.74 1.99 -7.30
CA GLU A 242 18.32 1.95 -5.91
C GLU A 242 18.96 3.17 -5.22
N CYS A 243 18.16 4.12 -4.85
CA CYS A 243 18.63 5.19 -3.99
C CYS A 243 18.97 4.52 -2.68
N GLY A 244 20.23 4.30 -2.47
CA GLY A 244 20.82 3.54 -1.38
C GLY A 244 20.04 3.70 -0.11
N ALA A 245 20.01 2.81 0.71
CA ALA A 245 19.28 2.86 1.91
C ALA A 245 18.09 3.77 1.72
N SER A 246 17.19 3.39 0.86
CA SER A 246 15.91 3.89 1.16
C SER A 246 15.95 3.96 2.65
N SER A 247 16.27 5.09 3.09
CA SER A 247 16.43 5.34 4.48
C SER A 247 15.34 4.56 5.11
N PRO A 248 15.60 3.74 6.10
CA PRO A 248 14.52 3.08 6.78
C PRO A 248 13.48 4.16 6.90
N PRO A 249 12.23 3.96 6.47
CA PRO A 249 11.27 5.00 6.61
C PRO A 249 11.43 5.43 8.03
N ALA A 250 11.99 6.58 8.20
CA ALA A 250 12.27 7.04 9.51
C ALA A 250 10.90 7.42 10.08
N ALA A 251 10.09 6.41 10.28
CA ALA A 251 8.83 6.50 10.97
C ALA A 251 9.10 6.09 12.40
N ALA A 252 9.06 7.06 13.28
CA ALA A 252 9.04 6.84 14.71
C ALA A 252 7.62 6.99 15.23
N VAL A 253 7.21 6.14 16.15
CA VAL A 253 6.01 6.36 16.95
C VAL A 253 6.45 6.93 18.28
N VAL A 254 5.96 8.11 18.59
CA VAL A 254 6.20 8.79 19.86
C VAL A 254 4.89 8.84 20.65
N SER A 255 4.90 8.29 21.85
CA SER A 255 3.72 8.28 22.72
C SER A 255 4.08 8.73 24.14
N GLY A 256 3.12 9.28 24.86
CA GLY A 256 3.31 9.76 26.22
C GLY A 256 2.11 10.53 26.76
N ILE A 257 2.35 11.29 27.81
CA ILE A 257 1.40 12.25 28.37
C ILE A 257 1.87 13.65 27.98
N ASN A 258 0.98 14.43 27.37
CA ASN A 258 1.24 15.81 27.04
C ASN A 258 1.28 16.65 28.34
N PRO A 259 2.40 17.31 28.66
CA PRO A 259 2.55 18.03 29.93
C PRO A 259 1.66 19.28 30.05
N GLU A 260 1.14 19.80 28.95
CA GLU A 260 0.26 20.97 28.95
C GLU A 260 -1.22 20.60 29.17
N THR A 261 -1.63 19.42 28.69
CA THR A 261 -3.05 19.02 28.72
C THR A 261 -3.34 17.86 29.66
N ASP A 262 -2.29 17.21 30.20
CA ASP A 262 -2.35 15.99 31.01
C ASP A 262 -3.10 14.84 30.31
N LYS A 263 -3.13 14.84 28.97
CA LYS A 263 -3.79 13.80 28.16
C LYS A 263 -2.75 12.91 27.46
N PRO A 264 -3.08 11.62 27.24
CA PRO A 264 -2.25 10.75 26.43
C PRO A 264 -2.23 11.21 24.97
N TYR A 265 -1.09 11.00 24.32
CA TYR A 265 -0.94 11.17 22.89
C TYR A 265 -0.15 10.01 22.26
N ILE A 266 -0.43 9.74 20.99
CA ILE A 266 0.33 8.80 20.16
C ILE A 266 0.46 9.45 18.78
N ASN A 267 1.67 9.76 18.38
CA ASN A 267 1.97 10.39 17.09
C ASN A 267 2.95 9.55 16.29
N GLN A 268 2.68 9.41 15.00
CA GLN A 268 3.64 8.86 14.04
C GLN A 268 4.39 10.03 13.39
N VAL A 269 5.70 9.98 13.44
CA VAL A 269 6.59 10.97 12.83
C VAL A 269 7.28 10.31 11.65
N PHE A 270 7.17 10.91 10.48
CA PHE A 270 7.96 10.57 9.30
C PHE A 270 9.13 11.55 9.20
N LEU A 271 10.34 11.03 9.09
CA LEU A 271 11.57 11.81 8.97
C LEU A 271 12.06 11.86 7.54
#